data_05dda651450d201cdf1d12238d642a43
#
_entry.id   05dda651450d201cdf1d12238d642a43
#
_cell.length_a   1.000
_cell.length_b   1.000
_cell.length_c   1.000
_cell.angle_alpha   90.00
_cell.angle_beta   90.00
_cell.angle_gamma   90.00
#
_symmetry.space_group_name_H-M   'P 1'
#
loop_
_entity.id
_entity.type
_entity.pdbx_description
1 polymer ?
#
loop_
_entity_poly.entity_id
_entity_poly.type
_entity_poly.pdbx_seq_one_letter_code
_entity_poly.pdbx_strand_id
1 'polypeptide(L)'
;LGERIRIKDQSFEIVGIMKPKGAVFGNNQDENAYIPLSTMVGRITGKDPTYGISLSFISVEAINERSTQAAKFQITNLLRQRHKIIRDDDFAVRSQKDALQIVSSITGGLTLMLAAIGGISLLVGGIGIMNIMLVSVSERTEEIGLRKALGARRLDISTQFLIESLILSSLGGFSGTCLGLSTVNLVALLTPLPATIGLGTVFITVIISGTIGLTFG
;
A
#
# COMPACT_ATOMS: atom_id res chain seq x y z
N LEU A 1 -38.45 -2.31 12.07
CA LEU A 1 -39.27 -1.61 11.06
C LEU A 1 -40.55 -1.09 11.71
N GLY A 2 -40.95 0.15 11.39
CA GLY A 2 -42.14 0.77 12.00
C GLY A 2 -41.93 1.48 13.34
N GLU A 3 -40.72 1.34 13.94
CA GLU A 3 -40.36 2.09 15.15
C GLU A 3 -40.14 3.58 14.80
N ARG A 4 -40.40 4.45 15.77
CA ARG A 4 -40.19 5.89 15.61
C ARG A 4 -38.93 6.34 16.31
N ILE A 5 -38.07 7.03 15.58
CA ILE A 5 -36.88 7.70 16.12
C ILE A 5 -37.10 9.21 16.10
N ARG A 6 -36.55 9.91 17.08
CA ARG A 6 -36.56 11.37 17.15
C ARG A 6 -35.23 11.95 16.69
N ILE A 7 -35.25 12.72 15.63
CA ILE A 7 -34.08 13.45 15.12
C ILE A 7 -34.34 14.92 15.30
N LYS A 8 -33.55 15.60 16.14
CA LYS A 8 -33.84 16.92 16.67
C LYS A 8 -35.27 16.92 17.28
N ASP A 9 -36.15 17.77 16.82
CA ASP A 9 -37.53 17.91 17.33
C ASP A 9 -38.58 17.22 16.45
N GLN A 10 -38.15 16.40 15.48
CA GLN A 10 -39.05 15.71 14.56
C GLN A 10 -39.01 14.19 14.76
N SER A 11 -40.20 13.58 14.69
CA SER A 11 -40.36 12.12 14.77
C SER A 11 -40.37 11.54 13.36
N PHE A 12 -39.55 10.50 13.15
CA PHE A 12 -39.42 9.75 11.90
C PHE A 12 -39.74 8.28 12.11
N GLU A 13 -40.44 7.69 11.20
CA GLU A 13 -40.68 6.24 11.17
C GLU A 13 -39.61 5.52 10.38
N ILE A 14 -39.07 4.42 10.92
CA ILE A 14 -38.06 3.61 10.27
C ILE A 14 -38.74 2.75 9.22
N VAL A 15 -38.54 3.06 7.94
CA VAL A 15 -39.12 2.35 6.81
C VAL A 15 -38.22 1.21 6.27
N GLY A 16 -36.94 1.21 6.62
CA GLY A 16 -35.99 0.19 6.16
C GLY A 16 -34.65 0.28 6.88
N ILE A 17 -33.88 -0.81 6.82
CA ILE A 17 -32.52 -0.90 7.32
C ILE A 17 -31.63 -1.26 6.14
N MET A 18 -30.57 -0.49 5.94
CA MET A 18 -29.59 -0.73 4.88
C MET A 18 -28.69 -1.92 5.23
N LYS A 19 -28.18 -2.62 4.22
CA LYS A 19 -27.14 -3.63 4.44
C LYS A 19 -25.87 -2.98 4.98
N PRO A 20 -25.22 -3.60 5.98
CA PRO A 20 -23.98 -3.05 6.52
C PRO A 20 -22.91 -2.97 5.42
N LYS A 21 -22.24 -1.82 5.33
CA LYS A 21 -21.13 -1.52 4.40
C LYS A 21 -19.80 -1.37 5.11
N GLY A 22 -19.84 -1.22 6.43
CA GLY A 22 -18.66 -0.99 7.26
C GLY A 22 -18.07 0.42 7.13
N ALA A 23 -16.86 0.57 7.65
CA ALA A 23 -16.14 1.84 7.60
C ALA A 23 -15.29 1.94 6.33
N VAL A 24 -15.40 3.06 5.61
CA VAL A 24 -14.56 3.38 4.46
C VAL A 24 -13.80 4.67 4.80
N PHE A 25 -12.46 4.60 4.76
CA PHE A 25 -11.57 5.72 5.11
C PHE A 25 -11.86 6.37 6.48
N GLY A 26 -12.17 5.55 7.49
CA GLY A 26 -12.43 6.03 8.86
C GLY A 26 -13.83 6.59 9.07
N ASN A 27 -14.69 6.61 8.05
CA ASN A 27 -16.07 7.02 8.15
C ASN A 27 -16.99 5.79 8.15
N ASN A 28 -17.63 5.51 9.27
CA ASN A 28 -18.56 4.39 9.40
C ASN A 28 -19.87 4.72 8.67
N GLN A 29 -20.13 4.03 7.57
CA GLN A 29 -21.33 4.25 6.78
C GLN A 29 -22.59 3.67 7.42
N ASP A 30 -22.41 2.75 8.37
CA ASP A 30 -23.52 2.05 9.02
C ASP A 30 -24.17 2.88 10.13
N GLU A 31 -23.57 4.00 10.52
CA GLU A 31 -24.12 4.97 11.50
C GLU A 31 -24.95 6.08 10.86
N ASN A 32 -25.13 6.07 9.54
CA ASN A 32 -25.83 7.12 8.83
C ASN A 32 -27.34 6.84 8.73
N ALA A 33 -28.13 7.88 8.96
CA ALA A 33 -29.58 7.87 8.70
C ALA A 33 -29.88 8.54 7.33
N TYR A 34 -30.61 7.85 6.48
CA TYR A 34 -31.01 8.35 5.16
C TYR A 34 -32.41 8.91 5.21
N ILE A 35 -32.58 10.19 4.92
CA ILE A 35 -33.85 10.91 4.93
C ILE A 35 -34.08 11.53 3.55
N PRO A 36 -35.33 11.51 3.00
CA PRO A 36 -35.61 12.19 1.75
C PRO A 36 -35.27 13.68 1.83
N LEU A 37 -34.66 14.20 0.76
CA LEU A 37 -34.19 15.59 0.71
C LEU A 37 -35.32 16.59 0.99
N SER A 38 -36.53 16.36 0.44
CA SER A 38 -37.69 17.18 0.68
C SER A 38 -38.10 17.27 2.16
N THR A 39 -38.00 16.13 2.87
CA THR A 39 -38.30 16.06 4.31
C THR A 39 -37.18 16.73 5.12
N MET A 40 -35.93 16.53 4.74
CA MET A 40 -34.79 17.17 5.38
C MET A 40 -34.89 18.69 5.32
N VAL A 41 -35.15 19.24 4.12
CA VAL A 41 -35.26 20.67 3.90
C VAL A 41 -36.55 21.25 4.53
N GLY A 42 -37.67 20.55 4.42
CA GLY A 42 -38.93 21.03 4.93
C GLY A 42 -39.09 21.02 6.45
N ARG A 43 -38.36 20.09 7.14
CA ARG A 43 -38.58 19.86 8.59
C ARG A 43 -37.35 20.06 9.47
N ILE A 44 -36.13 19.93 8.93
CA ILE A 44 -34.89 19.90 9.74
C ILE A 44 -34.01 21.13 9.48
N THR A 45 -33.64 21.38 8.21
CA THR A 45 -32.67 22.43 7.86
C THR A 45 -33.31 23.74 7.43
N GLY A 46 -34.56 23.71 6.90
CA GLY A 46 -35.18 24.87 6.26
C GLY A 46 -34.59 25.16 4.88
N LYS A 47 -35.12 26.18 4.23
CA LYS A 47 -34.61 26.77 2.99
C LYS A 47 -33.91 28.08 3.32
N ASP A 48 -32.71 28.28 2.79
CA ASP A 48 -32.08 29.59 2.82
C ASP A 48 -32.87 30.55 1.89
N PRO A 49 -33.27 31.74 2.36
CA PRO A 49 -34.04 32.69 1.55
C PRO A 49 -33.26 33.15 0.30
N THR A 50 -31.93 33.17 0.36
CA THR A 50 -31.09 33.73 -0.69
C THR A 50 -30.55 32.63 -1.64
N TYR A 51 -30.12 31.49 -1.08
CA TYR A 51 -29.45 30.44 -1.83
C TYR A 51 -30.27 29.16 -2.00
N GLY A 52 -31.47 29.10 -1.41
CA GLY A 52 -32.34 27.94 -1.52
C GLY A 52 -31.90 26.76 -0.66
N ILE A 53 -31.61 25.60 -1.26
CA ILE A 53 -31.19 24.38 -0.57
C ILE A 53 -29.67 24.27 -0.59
N SER A 54 -29.06 24.40 0.59
CA SER A 54 -27.63 24.16 0.74
C SER A 54 -27.35 22.66 0.84
N LEU A 55 -26.47 22.16 -0.02
CA LEU A 55 -26.01 20.77 -0.05
C LEU A 55 -24.52 20.72 0.27
N SER A 56 -24.13 19.85 1.20
CA SER A 56 -22.72 19.67 1.57
C SER A 56 -21.96 18.91 0.48
N PHE A 57 -22.61 17.92 -0.16
CA PHE A 57 -22.03 17.17 -1.28
C PHE A 57 -23.13 16.54 -2.13
N ILE A 58 -22.79 16.27 -3.37
CA ILE A 58 -23.62 15.54 -4.34
C ILE A 58 -22.80 14.35 -4.84
N SER A 59 -23.35 13.13 -4.71
CA SER A 59 -22.74 11.94 -5.28
C SER A 59 -23.37 11.66 -6.65
N VAL A 60 -22.52 11.49 -7.66
CA VAL A 60 -22.93 11.21 -9.03
C VAL A 60 -22.25 9.94 -9.50
N GLU A 61 -23.02 9.02 -10.05
CA GLU A 61 -22.52 7.80 -10.66
C GLU A 61 -22.41 7.97 -12.18
N ALA A 62 -21.25 7.69 -12.74
CA ALA A 62 -21.02 7.66 -14.18
C ALA A 62 -21.43 6.30 -14.75
N ILE A 63 -21.94 6.25 -15.98
CA ILE A 63 -22.40 5.03 -16.65
C ILE A 63 -21.27 3.98 -16.76
N ASN A 64 -20.01 4.43 -16.94
CA ASN A 64 -18.84 3.57 -16.99
C ASN A 64 -17.60 4.37 -16.58
N GLU A 65 -16.50 3.66 -16.29
CA GLU A 65 -15.25 4.28 -15.86
C GLU A 65 -14.68 5.26 -16.90
N ARG A 66 -14.82 4.97 -18.20
CA ARG A 66 -14.31 5.81 -19.29
C ARG A 66 -15.02 7.14 -19.37
N SER A 67 -16.31 7.20 -19.01
CA SER A 67 -17.12 8.42 -19.02
C SER A 67 -16.91 9.31 -17.78
N THR A 68 -16.20 8.85 -16.75
CA THR A 68 -15.98 9.61 -15.51
C THR A 68 -15.30 10.97 -15.76
N GLN A 69 -14.31 11.03 -16.63
CA GLN A 69 -13.62 12.29 -16.96
C GLN A 69 -14.54 13.26 -17.70
N ALA A 70 -15.33 12.74 -18.66
CA ALA A 70 -16.32 13.55 -19.38
C ALA A 70 -17.40 14.06 -18.43
N ALA A 71 -17.92 13.21 -17.53
CA ALA A 71 -18.89 13.60 -16.53
C ALA A 71 -18.33 14.67 -15.58
N LYS A 72 -17.08 14.51 -15.10
CA LYS A 72 -16.38 15.50 -14.27
C LYS A 72 -16.33 16.87 -14.98
N PHE A 73 -15.93 16.89 -16.24
CA PHE A 73 -15.87 18.11 -17.04
C PHE A 73 -17.24 18.76 -17.22
N GLN A 74 -18.28 17.97 -17.55
CA GLN A 74 -19.63 18.45 -17.73
C GLN A 74 -20.19 19.03 -16.42
N ILE A 75 -20.01 18.34 -15.30
CA ILE A 75 -20.46 18.81 -13.98
C ILE A 75 -19.76 20.12 -13.61
N THR A 76 -18.43 20.17 -13.80
CA THR A 76 -17.67 21.40 -13.51
C THR A 76 -18.18 22.59 -14.32
N ASN A 77 -18.38 22.43 -15.61
CA ASN A 77 -18.89 23.51 -16.47
C ASN A 77 -20.31 23.90 -16.11
N LEU A 78 -21.18 22.94 -15.80
CA LEU A 78 -22.56 23.19 -15.39
C LEU A 78 -22.60 23.98 -14.07
N LEU A 79 -21.80 23.61 -13.10
CA LEU A 79 -21.73 24.29 -11.81
C LEU A 79 -21.16 25.70 -11.95
N ARG A 80 -20.07 25.88 -12.74
CA ARG A 80 -19.51 27.21 -13.05
C ARG A 80 -20.57 28.13 -13.67
N GLN A 81 -21.32 27.61 -14.63
CA GLN A 81 -22.39 28.37 -15.29
C GLN A 81 -23.52 28.73 -14.31
N ARG A 82 -23.91 27.77 -13.46
CA ARG A 82 -25.01 27.98 -12.47
C ARG A 82 -24.62 28.94 -11.36
N HIS A 83 -23.36 28.83 -10.88
CA HIS A 83 -22.85 29.72 -9.83
C HIS A 83 -22.31 31.05 -10.38
N LYS A 84 -22.26 31.23 -11.72
CA LYS A 84 -21.75 32.42 -12.39
C LYS A 84 -20.28 32.72 -12.03
N ILE A 85 -19.48 31.68 -11.89
CA ILE A 85 -18.08 31.75 -11.50
C ILE A 85 -17.22 32.11 -12.70
N ILE A 86 -16.34 33.14 -12.54
CA ILE A 86 -15.46 33.64 -13.59
C ILE A 86 -13.99 33.24 -13.30
N ARG A 87 -13.60 33.06 -12.04
CA ARG A 87 -12.22 32.80 -11.64
C ARG A 87 -12.09 31.47 -10.87
N ASP A 88 -12.16 31.52 -9.56
CA ASP A 88 -11.92 30.36 -8.69
C ASP A 88 -13.23 29.64 -8.38
N ASP A 89 -13.20 28.31 -8.45
CA ASP A 89 -14.37 27.49 -8.16
C ASP A 89 -14.67 27.47 -6.66
N ASP A 90 -15.95 27.66 -6.29
CA ASP A 90 -16.46 27.54 -4.92
C ASP A 90 -16.85 26.08 -4.56
N PHE A 91 -16.57 25.14 -5.46
CA PHE A 91 -16.85 23.72 -5.31
C PHE A 91 -15.66 22.88 -5.77
N ALA A 92 -15.63 21.62 -5.36
CA ALA A 92 -14.63 20.65 -5.80
C ALA A 92 -15.29 19.40 -6.36
N VAL A 93 -15.00 19.05 -7.61
CA VAL A 93 -15.45 17.79 -8.23
C VAL A 93 -14.31 16.77 -8.12
N ARG A 94 -14.51 15.77 -7.26
CA ARG A 94 -13.51 14.70 -7.02
C ARG A 94 -14.07 13.39 -7.54
N SER A 95 -13.25 12.61 -8.25
CA SER A 95 -13.60 11.24 -8.60
C SER A 95 -13.00 10.26 -7.61
N GLN A 96 -13.62 9.10 -7.46
CA GLN A 96 -13.04 8.01 -6.66
C GLN A 96 -11.67 7.58 -7.20
N LYS A 97 -11.46 7.70 -8.50
CA LYS A 97 -10.17 7.42 -9.16
C LYS A 97 -9.08 8.39 -8.70
N ASP A 98 -9.39 9.69 -8.53
CA ASP A 98 -8.43 10.68 -8.04
C ASP A 98 -7.99 10.32 -6.61
N ALA A 99 -8.92 9.87 -5.75
CA ALA A 99 -8.61 9.43 -4.39
C ALA A 99 -7.73 8.17 -4.39
N LEU A 100 -8.05 7.17 -5.22
CA LEU A 100 -7.24 5.95 -5.36
C LEU A 100 -5.84 6.27 -5.90
N GLN A 101 -5.71 7.22 -6.80
CA GLN A 101 -4.42 7.64 -7.34
C GLN A 101 -3.54 8.29 -6.27
N ILE A 102 -4.10 9.11 -5.40
CA ILE A 102 -3.38 9.69 -4.25
C ILE A 102 -2.88 8.58 -3.32
N VAL A 103 -3.75 7.63 -2.95
CA VAL A 103 -3.37 6.48 -2.10
C VAL A 103 -2.27 5.65 -2.77
N SER A 104 -2.40 5.36 -4.06
CA SER A 104 -1.39 4.63 -4.84
C SER A 104 -0.04 5.36 -4.88
N SER A 105 -0.05 6.68 -5.04
CA SER A 105 1.18 7.49 -5.04
C SER A 105 1.87 7.48 -3.68
N ILE A 106 1.10 7.61 -2.59
CA ILE A 106 1.63 7.55 -1.23
C ILE A 106 2.20 6.16 -0.95
N THR A 107 1.45 5.10 -1.28
CA THR A 107 1.88 3.71 -1.08
C THR A 107 3.13 3.40 -1.91
N GLY A 108 3.19 3.88 -3.15
CA GLY A 108 4.36 3.75 -4.01
C GLY A 108 5.59 4.44 -3.43
N GLY A 109 5.44 5.64 -2.90
CA GLY A 109 6.51 6.37 -2.20
C GLY A 109 7.02 5.63 -0.96
N LEU A 110 6.11 5.10 -0.13
CA LEU A 110 6.48 4.30 1.04
C LEU A 110 7.20 3.01 0.64
N THR A 111 6.73 2.33 -0.40
CA THR A 111 7.38 1.12 -0.93
C THR A 111 8.79 1.40 -1.40
N LEU A 112 9.00 2.50 -2.14
CA LEU A 112 10.34 2.91 -2.58
C LEU A 112 11.27 3.21 -1.39
N MET A 113 10.76 3.90 -0.37
CA MET A 113 11.53 4.19 0.84
C MET A 113 11.94 2.91 1.59
N LEU A 114 11.01 1.96 1.75
CA LEU A 114 11.29 0.66 2.37
C LEU A 114 12.28 -0.16 1.53
N ALA A 115 12.16 -0.13 0.20
CA ALA A 115 13.11 -0.78 -0.70
C ALA A 115 14.52 -0.17 -0.59
N ALA A 116 14.64 1.14 -0.45
CA ALA A 116 15.91 1.81 -0.24
C ALA A 116 16.56 1.40 1.10
N ILE A 117 15.79 1.38 2.19
CA ILE A 117 16.27 0.91 3.51
C ILE A 117 16.72 -0.55 3.42
N GLY A 118 15.91 -1.41 2.79
CA GLY A 118 16.26 -2.81 2.55
C GLY A 118 17.54 -2.96 1.72
N GLY A 119 17.69 -2.16 0.67
CA GLY A 119 18.90 -2.14 -0.17
C GLY A 119 20.17 -1.77 0.62
N ILE A 120 20.09 -0.72 1.45
CA ILE A 120 21.19 -0.34 2.33
C ILE A 120 21.52 -1.47 3.31
N SER A 121 20.51 -2.10 3.92
CA SER A 121 20.69 -3.23 4.84
C SER A 121 21.37 -4.41 4.16
N LEU A 122 21.02 -4.70 2.90
CA LEU A 122 21.65 -5.74 2.09
C LEU A 122 23.10 -5.42 1.77
N LEU A 123 23.45 -4.17 1.46
CA LEU A 123 24.83 -3.73 1.25
C LEU A 123 25.67 -3.92 2.52
N VAL A 124 25.15 -3.52 3.67
CA VAL A 124 25.84 -3.72 4.96
C VAL A 124 26.02 -5.20 5.25
N GLY A 125 25.00 -6.04 5.01
CA GLY A 125 25.08 -7.49 5.14
C GLY A 125 26.12 -8.09 4.18
N GLY A 126 26.19 -7.61 2.94
CA GLY A 126 27.19 -8.02 1.95
C GLY A 126 28.63 -7.69 2.39
N ILE A 127 28.86 -6.49 2.94
CA ILE A 127 30.15 -6.12 3.53
C ILE A 127 30.51 -7.06 4.70
N GLY A 128 29.50 -7.48 5.49
CA GLY A 128 29.70 -8.49 6.54
C GLY A 128 30.18 -9.82 6.00
N ILE A 129 29.58 -10.32 4.89
CA ILE A 129 30.03 -11.54 4.21
C ILE A 129 31.47 -11.38 3.72
N MET A 130 31.78 -10.27 3.04
CA MET A 130 33.12 -9.96 2.56
C MET A 130 34.16 -9.99 3.68
N ASN A 131 33.88 -9.38 4.83
CA ASN A 131 34.79 -9.38 5.97
C ASN A 131 35.03 -10.81 6.52
N ILE A 132 33.98 -11.64 6.64
CA ILE A 132 34.08 -13.01 7.08
C ILE A 132 34.94 -13.82 6.09
N MET A 133 34.71 -13.65 4.79
CA MET A 133 35.46 -14.33 3.75
C MET A 133 36.93 -13.92 3.72
N LEU A 134 37.25 -12.62 3.90
CA LEU A 134 38.63 -12.14 4.00
C LEU A 134 39.35 -12.75 5.20
N VAL A 135 38.72 -12.85 6.35
CA VAL A 135 39.29 -13.52 7.53
C VAL A 135 39.48 -15.01 7.26
N SER A 136 38.48 -15.69 6.70
CA SER A 136 38.57 -17.11 6.36
C SER A 136 39.71 -17.40 5.40
N VAL A 137 39.91 -16.56 4.36
CA VAL A 137 41.05 -16.71 3.42
C VAL A 137 42.38 -16.45 4.13
N SER A 138 42.48 -15.47 5.03
CA SER A 138 43.72 -15.17 5.74
C SER A 138 44.09 -16.30 6.71
N GLU A 139 43.14 -16.88 7.41
CA GLU A 139 43.37 -18.02 8.31
C GLU A 139 43.80 -19.30 7.56
N ARG A 140 43.31 -19.48 6.33
CA ARG A 140 43.64 -20.67 5.49
C ARG A 140 44.76 -20.42 4.49
N THR A 141 45.57 -19.37 4.69
CA THR A 141 46.62 -18.97 3.72
C THR A 141 47.67 -20.09 3.49
N GLU A 142 48.09 -20.82 4.54
CA GLU A 142 49.03 -21.93 4.43
C GLU A 142 48.45 -23.12 3.64
N GLU A 143 47.16 -23.43 3.90
CA GLU A 143 46.45 -24.48 3.18
C GLU A 143 46.30 -24.15 1.70
N ILE A 144 45.95 -22.89 1.38
CA ILE A 144 45.85 -22.37 0.01
C ILE A 144 47.22 -22.44 -0.69
N GLY A 145 48.30 -22.09 0.04
CA GLY A 145 49.67 -22.19 -0.45
C GLY A 145 50.06 -23.63 -0.80
N LEU A 146 49.73 -24.57 0.07
CA LEU A 146 49.98 -25.99 -0.17
C LEU A 146 49.22 -26.51 -1.38
N ARG A 147 47.94 -26.19 -1.53
CA ARG A 147 47.13 -26.56 -2.71
C ARG A 147 47.72 -26.02 -4.01
N LYS A 148 48.19 -24.75 -4.01
CA LYS A 148 48.88 -24.15 -5.17
C LYS A 148 50.19 -24.86 -5.49
N ALA A 149 50.96 -25.24 -4.47
CA ALA A 149 52.19 -25.98 -4.68
C ALA A 149 51.97 -27.39 -5.27
N LEU A 150 50.82 -28.01 -4.96
CA LEU A 150 50.38 -29.29 -5.53
C LEU A 150 49.74 -29.15 -6.93
N GLY A 151 49.65 -27.93 -7.49
CA GLY A 151 49.20 -27.66 -8.85
C GLY A 151 47.75 -27.24 -9.01
N ALA A 152 47.05 -26.89 -7.93
CA ALA A 152 45.68 -26.35 -8.01
C ALA A 152 45.64 -25.02 -8.78
N ARG A 153 44.68 -24.87 -9.70
CA ARG A 153 44.48 -23.65 -10.46
C ARG A 153 43.86 -22.57 -9.58
N ARG A 154 44.14 -21.32 -9.88
CA ARG A 154 43.53 -20.18 -9.18
C ARG A 154 42.00 -20.21 -9.21
N LEU A 155 41.45 -20.66 -10.35
CA LEU A 155 39.99 -20.76 -10.52
C LEU A 155 39.39 -21.82 -9.57
N ASP A 156 40.04 -22.91 -9.31
CA ASP A 156 39.54 -23.98 -8.43
C ASP A 156 39.39 -23.46 -7.00
N ILE A 157 40.39 -22.71 -6.54
CA ILE A 157 40.38 -22.09 -5.21
C ILE A 157 39.30 -20.97 -5.12
N SER A 158 39.22 -20.07 -6.13
CA SER A 158 38.20 -19.03 -6.15
C SER A 158 36.79 -19.61 -6.19
N THR A 159 36.57 -20.68 -6.98
CA THR A 159 35.26 -21.33 -7.07
C THR A 159 34.82 -21.93 -5.73
N GLN A 160 35.75 -22.46 -4.97
CA GLN A 160 35.50 -23.02 -3.64
C GLN A 160 34.98 -21.91 -2.70
N PHE A 161 35.64 -20.76 -2.64
CA PHE A 161 35.20 -19.63 -1.80
C PHE A 161 33.90 -19.03 -2.26
N LEU A 162 33.66 -18.93 -3.59
CA LEU A 162 32.37 -18.49 -4.13
C LEU A 162 31.22 -19.44 -3.76
N ILE A 163 31.45 -20.75 -3.76
CA ILE A 163 30.43 -21.72 -3.32
C ILE A 163 30.16 -21.57 -1.81
N GLU A 164 31.21 -21.38 -1.02
CA GLU A 164 31.09 -21.18 0.44
C GLU A 164 30.28 -19.93 0.76
N SER A 165 30.57 -18.82 0.09
CA SER A 165 29.80 -17.57 0.25
C SER A 165 28.34 -17.67 -0.27
N LEU A 166 28.13 -18.43 -1.37
CA LEU A 166 26.80 -18.70 -1.89
C LEU A 166 25.94 -19.52 -0.92
N ILE A 167 26.54 -20.55 -0.29
CA ILE A 167 25.86 -21.37 0.72
C ILE A 167 25.49 -20.47 1.94
N LEU A 168 26.45 -19.68 2.41
CA LEU A 168 26.23 -18.78 3.56
C LEU A 168 25.10 -17.77 3.30
N SER A 169 25.15 -17.12 2.14
CA SER A 169 24.11 -16.15 1.73
C SER A 169 22.76 -16.81 1.50
N SER A 170 22.72 -18.01 0.96
CA SER A 170 21.49 -18.77 0.76
C SER A 170 20.84 -19.18 2.08
N LEU A 171 21.63 -19.64 3.06
CA LEU A 171 21.14 -19.92 4.40
C LEU A 171 20.61 -18.67 5.09
N GLY A 172 21.30 -17.54 4.96
CA GLY A 172 20.85 -16.24 5.45
C GLY A 172 19.55 -15.79 4.79
N GLY A 173 19.47 -15.92 3.45
CA GLY A 173 18.27 -15.57 2.68
C GLY A 173 17.07 -16.47 3.02
N PHE A 174 17.29 -17.76 3.21
CA PHE A 174 16.24 -18.70 3.61
C PHE A 174 15.72 -18.37 5.03
N SER A 175 16.62 -18.21 6.01
CA SER A 175 16.22 -17.86 7.38
C SER A 175 15.53 -16.50 7.46
N GLY A 176 16.02 -15.49 6.72
CA GLY A 176 15.38 -14.19 6.61
C GLY A 176 13.98 -14.26 5.98
N THR A 177 13.83 -15.09 4.95
CA THR A 177 12.52 -15.34 4.31
C THR A 177 11.55 -16.00 5.28
N CYS A 178 11.97 -17.00 6.03
CA CYS A 178 11.14 -17.66 7.05
C CYS A 178 10.71 -16.67 8.15
N LEU A 179 11.61 -15.82 8.62
CA LEU A 179 11.29 -14.78 9.60
C LEU A 179 10.31 -13.75 9.03
N GLY A 180 10.52 -13.30 7.80
CA GLY A 180 9.61 -12.37 7.12
C GLY A 180 8.21 -12.95 6.95
N LEU A 181 8.09 -14.20 6.49
CA LEU A 181 6.82 -14.90 6.36
C LEU A 181 6.09 -15.06 7.71
N SER A 182 6.85 -15.44 8.75
CA SER A 182 6.30 -15.59 10.11
C SER A 182 5.76 -14.26 10.64
N THR A 183 6.49 -13.16 10.43
CA THR A 183 6.09 -11.82 10.84
C THR A 183 4.81 -11.37 10.12
N VAL A 184 4.73 -11.56 8.79
CA VAL A 184 3.53 -11.20 8.01
C VAL A 184 2.31 -12.01 8.46
N ASN A 185 2.47 -13.33 8.70
CA ASN A 185 1.39 -14.16 9.22
C ASN A 185 0.95 -13.74 10.62
N LEU A 186 1.89 -13.38 11.49
CA LEU A 186 1.57 -12.90 12.84
C LEU A 186 0.77 -11.60 12.79
N VAL A 187 1.17 -10.66 11.93
CA VAL A 187 0.43 -9.41 11.72
C VAL A 187 -0.97 -9.67 11.17
N ALA A 188 -1.12 -10.60 10.22
CA ALA A 188 -2.42 -10.99 9.67
C ALA A 188 -3.36 -11.61 10.72
N LEU A 189 -2.81 -12.31 11.71
CA LEU A 189 -3.60 -12.89 12.83
C LEU A 189 -4.03 -11.83 13.85
N LEU A 190 -3.19 -10.82 14.08
CA LEU A 190 -3.45 -9.77 15.07
C LEU A 190 -4.25 -8.58 14.53
N THR A 191 -4.30 -8.42 13.20
CA THR A 191 -4.97 -7.29 12.54
C THR A 191 -5.91 -7.78 11.46
N PRO A 192 -7.03 -7.07 11.18
CA PRO A 192 -7.94 -7.42 10.08
C PRO A 192 -7.38 -7.07 8.68
N LEU A 193 -6.06 -6.89 8.56
CA LEU A 193 -5.42 -6.55 7.29
C LEU A 193 -5.20 -7.81 6.45
N PRO A 194 -5.68 -7.87 5.20
CA PRO A 194 -5.42 -8.99 4.31
C PRO A 194 -3.94 -8.98 3.91
N ALA A 195 -3.15 -9.88 4.49
CA ALA A 195 -1.76 -10.07 4.10
C ALA A 195 -1.68 -11.21 3.07
N THR A 196 -1.32 -10.88 1.83
CA THR A 196 -1.07 -11.87 0.78
C THR A 196 0.40 -11.87 0.41
N ILE A 197 1.02 -13.05 0.51
CA ILE A 197 2.41 -13.23 0.11
C ILE A 197 2.42 -13.91 -1.25
N GLY A 198 2.95 -13.21 -2.25
CA GLY A 198 3.14 -13.77 -3.59
C GLY A 198 4.36 -14.72 -3.61
N LEU A 199 4.22 -15.90 -4.21
CA LEU A 199 5.36 -16.80 -4.47
C LEU A 199 6.51 -16.10 -5.21
N GLY A 200 6.19 -15.13 -6.07
CA GLY A 200 7.18 -14.31 -6.77
C GLY A 200 8.13 -13.56 -5.84
N THR A 201 7.63 -13.05 -4.71
CA THR A 201 8.46 -12.34 -3.72
C THR A 201 9.52 -13.26 -3.11
N VAL A 202 9.15 -14.50 -2.81
CA VAL A 202 10.09 -15.52 -2.27
C VAL A 202 11.20 -15.81 -3.28
N PHE A 203 10.87 -16.01 -4.56
CA PHE A 203 11.86 -16.24 -5.60
C PHE A 203 12.82 -15.05 -5.77
N ILE A 204 12.29 -13.84 -5.79
CA ILE A 204 13.10 -12.62 -5.89
C ILE A 204 14.06 -12.51 -4.71
N THR A 205 13.62 -12.79 -3.50
CA THR A 205 14.48 -12.76 -2.30
C THR A 205 15.62 -13.74 -2.39
N VAL A 206 15.38 -14.97 -2.85
CA VAL A 206 16.42 -15.99 -3.02
C VAL A 206 17.44 -15.56 -4.09
N ILE A 207 16.99 -15.02 -5.22
CA ILE A 207 17.87 -14.51 -6.28
C ILE A 207 18.75 -13.37 -5.76
N ILE A 208 18.16 -12.40 -5.07
CA ILE A 208 18.88 -11.25 -4.50
C ILE A 208 19.94 -11.75 -3.48
N SER A 209 19.56 -12.66 -2.57
CA SER A 209 20.49 -13.21 -1.59
C SER A 209 21.67 -13.94 -2.27
N GLY A 210 21.40 -14.74 -3.30
CA GLY A 210 22.44 -15.43 -4.08
C GLY A 210 23.36 -14.45 -4.81
N THR A 211 22.81 -13.39 -5.42
CA THR A 211 23.63 -12.36 -6.10
C THR A 211 24.54 -11.62 -5.12
N ILE A 212 24.08 -11.35 -3.92
CA ILE A 212 24.89 -10.72 -2.86
C ILE A 212 26.03 -11.66 -2.45
N GLY A 213 25.76 -12.95 -2.23
CA GLY A 213 26.80 -13.94 -1.94
C GLY A 213 27.88 -14.03 -3.02
N LEU A 214 27.48 -13.95 -4.31
CA LEU A 214 28.42 -13.97 -5.43
C LEU A 214 29.21 -12.67 -5.62
N THR A 215 28.64 -11.52 -5.24
CA THR A 215 29.30 -10.21 -5.45
C THR A 215 30.23 -9.83 -4.30
N PHE A 216 29.92 -10.24 -3.09
CA PHE A 216 30.69 -9.91 -1.89
C PHE A 216 31.54 -11.07 -1.35
N GLY A 217 31.33 -12.30 -1.81
CA GLY A 217 32.14 -13.48 -1.47
C GLY A 217 33.33 -13.67 -2.39
#